data_7e307b47d1ec95296a8b9dca8cc2d34f
#
_entry.id   7e307b47d1ec95296a8b9dca8cc2d34f
#
_cell.length_a   1.000
_cell.length_b   1.000
_cell.length_c   1.000
_cell.angle_alpha   90.00
_cell.angle_beta   90.00
_cell.angle_gamma   90.00
#
_symmetry.space_group_name_H-M   'P 1'
#
loop_
_entity.id
_entity.type
_entity.pdbx_description
1 polymer ?
#
loop_
_entity_poly.entity_id
_entity_poly.type
_entity_poly.pdbx_seq_one_letter_code
_entity_poly.pdbx_strand_id
1 'polypeptide(L)'
;MKNNMKKVPLRNEIPKDYTWRLEDIFPSDEAWEEEFQAVQALLPKSKDFQGRLGESAGHFLAALEYQDQLSERLGKLYTYAHMRADQDTTNSFYQAQEDRIRNLYAQAASRLAFLVPEIMSIDEEKIEAFLQENEKLRLYTHALDDINRRRPHVLPAEQETLLAQASEVLAASEVTFGMLNDADLEFPLIKNETGEEVRVTHGRYINFLESPDRRVRRDAFNAVYSTYGKFRNTFASTLSGNIKKNNFLARVRKYSSAREAALAKNNIPESVYENLVDTINEHLPLLHRYLKLRHKVLGLEKLHMYDLYTPLIKDVDMKVSFEEAKNILLDALSPLGENYLQVVREGFANRWVDVYENKGKRSGAYSSGAYGTNPYILMNWQDNINDLFTLAHEFGHSVHSYFTRKSQPYCYGSYAIFVAEVASTCNEALLNDYLLRTIDEERKRIYLLNHFLEGFRGTVFRQTMFAEFEHLIHQKAQNNEALTAEALTKAYYALNEKYFGIEEMIVDEEIGLEWARIPHFYYNYYVYQYATGYSAATALSQGILTEGKPAVEKYLQFLQAGSSDYPIQVLQKAGVDMTSKKPIVEACKVFADKLTELERLLT
;
A
#
# COMPACT_ATOMS: atom_id res chain seq x y z
N MET A 1 20.36 37.78 -6.91
CA MET A 1 21.26 36.61 -7.00
C MET A 1 20.60 35.60 -7.90
N LYS A 2 21.19 35.25 -9.07
CA LYS A 2 20.62 34.29 -10.01
C LYS A 2 20.54 32.93 -9.33
N ASN A 3 19.34 32.37 -9.17
CA ASN A 3 19.10 30.99 -8.75
C ASN A 3 19.84 30.06 -9.74
N ASN A 4 20.97 29.50 -9.33
CA ASN A 4 21.52 28.31 -9.94
C ASN A 4 20.58 27.14 -9.56
N MET A 5 19.46 26.98 -10.27
CA MET A 5 18.77 25.69 -10.29
C MET A 5 19.80 24.69 -10.80
N LYS A 6 20.26 23.78 -9.93
CA LYS A 6 21.10 22.66 -10.35
C LYS A 6 20.32 21.92 -11.43
N LYS A 7 20.88 21.84 -12.63
CA LYS A 7 20.28 21.10 -13.76
C LYS A 7 20.10 19.65 -13.31
N VAL A 8 18.89 19.11 -13.45
CA VAL A 8 18.64 17.69 -13.20
C VAL A 8 19.55 16.87 -14.13
N PRO A 9 20.39 15.97 -13.60
CA PRO A 9 21.37 15.24 -14.40
C PRO A 9 20.69 14.29 -15.40
N LEU A 10 21.38 13.95 -16.46
CA LEU A 10 20.97 12.87 -17.36
C LEU A 10 21.27 11.51 -16.73
N ARG A 11 20.59 10.46 -17.16
CA ARG A 11 20.81 9.10 -16.65
C ARG A 11 22.26 8.66 -16.70
N ASN A 12 22.97 8.94 -17.78
CA ASN A 12 24.38 8.59 -17.96
C ASN A 12 25.36 9.46 -17.17
N GLU A 13 24.89 10.53 -16.53
CA GLU A 13 25.68 11.39 -15.63
C GLU A 13 25.62 10.89 -14.18
N ILE A 14 24.71 9.95 -13.85
CA ILE A 14 24.64 9.32 -12.52
C ILE A 14 25.76 8.28 -12.39
N PRO A 15 26.60 8.34 -11.33
CA PRO A 15 27.64 7.35 -11.12
C PRO A 15 27.04 5.94 -11.00
N LYS A 16 27.69 4.95 -11.61
CA LYS A 16 27.19 3.57 -11.71
C LYS A 16 26.86 2.94 -10.37
N ASP A 17 27.60 3.26 -9.31
CA ASP A 17 27.40 2.72 -7.95
C ASP A 17 26.06 3.15 -7.32
N TYR A 18 25.44 4.22 -7.83
CA TYR A 18 24.12 4.70 -7.39
C TYR A 18 22.99 4.33 -8.35
N THR A 19 23.21 3.34 -9.21
CA THR A 19 22.22 2.85 -10.16
C THR A 19 21.97 1.36 -9.98
N TRP A 20 20.80 0.88 -10.36
CA TRP A 20 20.47 -0.54 -10.34
C TRP A 20 21.44 -1.42 -11.12
N ARG A 21 21.64 -2.67 -10.65
CA ARG A 21 22.35 -3.70 -11.40
C ARG A 21 21.35 -4.68 -12.04
N LEU A 22 20.60 -4.19 -13.04
CA LEU A 22 19.59 -4.99 -13.74
C LEU A 22 20.17 -6.08 -14.62
N GLU A 23 21.48 -6.01 -14.89
CA GLU A 23 22.26 -7.07 -15.57
C GLU A 23 22.22 -8.41 -14.80
N ASP A 24 21.83 -8.40 -13.52
CA ASP A 24 21.59 -9.62 -12.74
C ASP A 24 20.28 -10.33 -13.14
N ILE A 25 19.32 -9.64 -13.77
CA ILE A 25 18.08 -10.23 -14.30
C ILE A 25 18.31 -10.76 -15.70
N PHE A 26 18.75 -9.87 -16.61
CA PHE A 26 19.18 -10.22 -17.96
C PHE A 26 20.48 -9.47 -18.27
N PRO A 27 21.51 -10.17 -18.75
CA PRO A 27 22.83 -9.56 -18.99
C PRO A 27 22.81 -8.51 -20.11
N SER A 28 21.84 -8.58 -21.01
CA SER A 28 21.64 -7.62 -22.10
C SER A 28 20.20 -7.60 -22.60
N ASP A 29 19.85 -6.61 -23.42
CA ASP A 29 18.53 -6.51 -24.07
C ASP A 29 18.31 -7.66 -25.07
N GLU A 30 19.36 -8.17 -25.69
CA GLU A 30 19.31 -9.34 -26.57
C GLU A 30 18.95 -10.60 -25.79
N ALA A 31 19.51 -10.81 -24.60
CA ALA A 31 19.17 -11.94 -23.73
C ALA A 31 17.69 -11.85 -23.25
N TRP A 32 17.20 -10.65 -23.00
CA TRP A 32 15.79 -10.44 -22.71
C TRP A 32 14.91 -10.81 -23.93
N GLU A 33 15.32 -10.42 -25.14
CA GLU A 33 14.59 -10.73 -26.37
C GLU A 33 14.54 -12.23 -26.65
N GLU A 34 15.63 -12.94 -26.46
CA GLU A 34 15.69 -14.41 -26.60
C GLU A 34 14.71 -15.07 -25.63
N GLU A 35 14.69 -14.63 -24.37
CA GLU A 35 13.75 -15.17 -23.36
C GLU A 35 12.31 -14.81 -23.69
N PHE A 36 12.04 -13.59 -24.16
CA PHE A 36 10.70 -13.17 -24.60
C PHE A 36 10.15 -14.07 -25.68
N GLN A 37 10.94 -14.37 -26.72
CA GLN A 37 10.56 -15.28 -27.81
C GLN A 37 10.34 -16.71 -27.30
N ALA A 38 11.19 -17.20 -26.40
CA ALA A 38 11.06 -18.51 -25.80
C ALA A 38 9.77 -18.64 -24.97
N VAL A 39 9.42 -17.63 -24.18
CA VAL A 39 8.17 -17.60 -23.40
C VAL A 39 6.95 -17.53 -24.32
N GLN A 40 7.00 -16.68 -25.36
CA GLN A 40 5.92 -16.61 -26.34
C GLN A 40 5.66 -17.97 -27.04
N ALA A 41 6.71 -18.70 -27.35
CA ALA A 41 6.62 -20.05 -27.94
C ALA A 41 6.04 -21.11 -26.99
N LEU A 42 6.05 -20.89 -25.68
CA LEU A 42 5.45 -21.78 -24.70
C LEU A 42 3.93 -21.63 -24.55
N LEU A 43 3.35 -20.46 -24.89
CA LEU A 43 1.93 -20.16 -24.68
C LEU A 43 0.97 -21.21 -25.29
N PRO A 44 1.19 -21.73 -26.52
CA PRO A 44 0.29 -22.73 -27.10
C PRO A 44 0.18 -24.02 -26.30
N LYS A 45 1.18 -24.37 -25.49
CA LYS A 45 1.20 -25.59 -24.66
C LYS A 45 0.07 -25.64 -23.63
N SER A 46 -0.52 -24.50 -23.27
CA SER A 46 -1.72 -24.43 -22.41
C SER A 46 -2.88 -25.30 -22.90
N LYS A 47 -3.00 -25.50 -24.23
CA LYS A 47 -4.04 -26.34 -24.85
C LYS A 47 -3.91 -27.81 -24.49
N ASP A 48 -2.72 -28.28 -24.13
CA ASP A 48 -2.49 -29.68 -23.75
C ASP A 48 -3.16 -30.02 -22.42
N PHE A 49 -3.45 -29.00 -21.60
CA PHE A 49 -4.02 -29.14 -20.26
C PHE A 49 -5.51 -28.83 -20.20
N GLN A 50 -6.02 -27.95 -21.08
CA GLN A 50 -7.39 -27.47 -21.04
C GLN A 50 -8.39 -28.63 -21.27
N GLY A 51 -9.37 -28.78 -20.38
CA GLY A 51 -10.40 -29.84 -20.40
C GLY A 51 -9.89 -31.21 -19.89
N ARG A 52 -8.67 -31.26 -19.36
CA ARG A 52 -7.98 -32.50 -19.02
C ARG A 52 -7.39 -32.55 -17.61
N LEU A 53 -7.59 -31.52 -16.79
CA LEU A 53 -7.01 -31.46 -15.43
C LEU A 53 -7.46 -32.62 -14.54
N GLY A 54 -8.66 -33.11 -14.75
CA GLY A 54 -9.20 -34.25 -14.01
C GLY A 54 -8.73 -35.63 -14.51
N GLU A 55 -7.91 -35.78 -15.55
CA GLU A 55 -7.55 -37.10 -16.10
C GLU A 55 -6.68 -37.94 -15.15
N SER A 56 -5.67 -37.30 -14.51
CA SER A 56 -4.78 -37.97 -13.55
C SER A 56 -4.05 -36.98 -12.67
N ALA A 57 -3.57 -37.42 -11.52
CA ALA A 57 -2.71 -36.65 -10.62
C ALA A 57 -1.44 -36.13 -11.31
N GLY A 58 -0.84 -36.91 -12.19
CA GLY A 58 0.34 -36.50 -12.96
C GLY A 58 0.06 -35.40 -13.97
N HIS A 59 -1.10 -35.47 -14.65
CA HIS A 59 -1.51 -34.44 -15.61
C HIS A 59 -1.89 -33.13 -14.89
N PHE A 60 -2.58 -33.25 -13.75
CA PHE A 60 -2.93 -32.10 -12.91
C PHE A 60 -1.68 -31.38 -12.39
N LEU A 61 -0.69 -32.12 -11.86
CA LEU A 61 0.59 -31.54 -11.44
C LEU A 61 1.30 -30.83 -12.60
N ALA A 62 1.38 -31.46 -13.76
CA ALA A 62 2.06 -30.87 -14.92
C ALA A 62 1.43 -29.54 -15.37
N ALA A 63 0.12 -29.37 -15.21
CA ALA A 63 -0.59 -28.13 -15.51
C ALA A 63 -0.22 -27.02 -14.50
N LEU A 64 -0.15 -27.33 -13.20
CA LEU A 64 0.24 -26.38 -12.15
C LEU A 64 1.72 -25.98 -12.30
N GLU A 65 2.61 -26.94 -12.51
CA GLU A 65 4.04 -26.67 -12.78
C GLU A 65 4.24 -25.83 -14.04
N TYR A 66 3.45 -26.07 -15.10
CA TYR A 66 3.48 -25.24 -16.30
C TYR A 66 3.04 -23.81 -16.04
N GLN A 67 1.97 -23.60 -15.26
CA GLN A 67 1.52 -22.27 -14.83
C GLN A 67 2.62 -21.53 -14.07
N ASP A 68 3.24 -22.20 -13.09
CA ASP A 68 4.31 -21.61 -12.27
C ASP A 68 5.52 -21.22 -13.12
N GLN A 69 5.99 -22.12 -13.98
CA GLN A 69 7.13 -21.89 -14.87
C GLN A 69 6.87 -20.71 -15.82
N LEU A 70 5.69 -20.66 -16.43
CA LEU A 70 5.33 -19.60 -17.35
C LEU A 70 5.26 -18.25 -16.63
N SER A 71 4.62 -18.21 -15.46
CA SER A 71 4.42 -17.00 -14.69
C SER A 71 5.72 -16.46 -14.09
N GLU A 72 6.62 -17.33 -13.63
CA GLU A 72 7.96 -16.93 -13.15
C GLU A 72 8.77 -16.24 -14.25
N ARG A 73 8.81 -16.84 -15.45
CA ARG A 73 9.54 -16.28 -16.59
C ARG A 73 8.96 -14.95 -17.06
N LEU A 74 7.64 -14.85 -17.14
CA LEU A 74 6.94 -13.59 -17.43
C LEU A 74 7.27 -12.51 -16.38
N GLY A 75 7.30 -12.89 -15.09
CA GLY A 75 7.65 -11.96 -14.00
C GLY A 75 9.04 -11.36 -14.17
N LYS A 76 10.04 -12.14 -14.53
CA LYS A 76 11.42 -11.68 -14.79
C LYS A 76 11.46 -10.72 -15.99
N LEU A 77 10.81 -11.09 -17.09
CA LEU A 77 10.72 -10.26 -18.29
C LEU A 77 10.06 -8.91 -18.00
N TYR A 78 8.94 -8.92 -17.27
CA TYR A 78 8.23 -7.70 -16.90
C TYR A 78 9.08 -6.81 -15.99
N THR A 79 9.66 -7.38 -14.94
CA THR A 79 10.49 -6.62 -13.98
C THR A 79 11.63 -5.89 -14.68
N TYR A 80 12.36 -6.57 -15.55
CA TYR A 80 13.45 -5.94 -16.30
C TYR A 80 12.96 -4.79 -17.18
N ALA A 81 11.96 -5.03 -18.03
CA ALA A 81 11.45 -4.03 -18.96
C ALA A 81 10.87 -2.81 -18.25
N HIS A 82 10.06 -3.03 -17.20
CA HIS A 82 9.45 -1.99 -16.39
C HIS A 82 10.50 -1.11 -15.70
N MET A 83 11.49 -1.73 -15.05
CA MET A 83 12.54 -0.98 -14.37
C MET A 83 13.46 -0.24 -15.34
N ARG A 84 13.72 -0.81 -16.52
CA ARG A 84 14.44 -0.09 -17.60
C ARG A 84 13.67 1.14 -18.07
N ALA A 85 12.34 1.04 -18.21
CA ALA A 85 11.49 2.17 -18.57
C ALA A 85 11.45 3.23 -17.45
N ASP A 86 11.42 2.84 -16.18
CA ASP A 86 11.37 3.75 -15.03
C ASP A 86 12.69 4.53 -14.79
N GLN A 87 13.82 4.01 -15.25
CA GLN A 87 15.10 4.75 -15.23
C GLN A 87 15.07 6.01 -16.10
N ASP A 88 14.35 5.95 -17.22
CA ASP A 88 14.16 7.05 -18.15
C ASP A 88 12.87 6.81 -18.96
N THR A 89 11.78 7.37 -18.48
CA THR A 89 10.45 7.25 -19.11
C THR A 89 10.37 7.91 -20.49
N THR A 90 11.41 8.63 -20.93
CA THR A 90 11.47 9.23 -22.27
C THR A 90 12.11 8.29 -23.30
N ASN A 91 12.69 7.18 -22.88
CA ASN A 91 13.33 6.21 -23.75
C ASN A 91 12.30 5.32 -24.45
N SER A 92 12.06 5.61 -25.74
CA SER A 92 11.04 4.89 -26.54
C SER A 92 11.33 3.40 -26.75
N PHE A 93 12.60 2.97 -26.70
CA PHE A 93 12.96 1.56 -26.80
C PHE A 93 12.42 0.78 -25.59
N TYR A 94 12.66 1.27 -24.37
CA TYR A 94 12.18 0.60 -23.16
C TYR A 94 10.68 0.74 -22.96
N GLN A 95 10.05 1.85 -23.39
CA GLN A 95 8.59 1.95 -23.46
C GLN A 95 8.00 0.85 -24.35
N ALA A 96 8.55 0.64 -25.54
CA ALA A 96 8.09 -0.41 -26.47
C ALA A 96 8.33 -1.82 -25.90
N GLN A 97 9.44 -2.03 -25.19
CA GLN A 97 9.75 -3.31 -24.54
C GLN A 97 8.74 -3.61 -23.43
N GLU A 98 8.38 -2.60 -22.61
CA GLU A 98 7.36 -2.73 -21.57
C GLU A 98 5.97 -3.01 -22.15
N ASP A 99 5.56 -2.33 -23.22
CA ASP A 99 4.28 -2.59 -23.89
C ASP A 99 4.20 -4.02 -24.46
N ARG A 100 5.28 -4.51 -25.03
CA ARG A 100 5.35 -5.88 -25.56
C ARG A 100 5.16 -6.91 -24.47
N ILE A 101 5.83 -6.77 -23.32
CA ILE A 101 5.66 -7.73 -22.23
C ILE A 101 4.28 -7.62 -21.57
N ARG A 102 3.69 -6.43 -21.45
CA ARG A 102 2.30 -6.27 -20.99
C ARG A 102 1.32 -7.02 -21.88
N ASN A 103 1.49 -6.94 -23.20
CA ASN A 103 0.71 -7.69 -24.15
C ASN A 103 0.91 -9.20 -24.02
N LEU A 104 2.13 -9.67 -23.79
CA LEU A 104 2.43 -11.09 -23.59
C LEU A 104 1.78 -11.61 -22.29
N TYR A 105 1.79 -10.80 -21.21
CA TYR A 105 1.07 -11.09 -19.97
C TYR A 105 -0.43 -11.27 -20.20
N ALA A 106 -1.06 -10.37 -20.94
CA ALA A 106 -2.48 -10.47 -21.27
C ALA A 106 -2.80 -11.74 -22.07
N GLN A 107 -1.95 -12.12 -23.02
CA GLN A 107 -2.09 -13.37 -23.77
C GLN A 107 -1.95 -14.59 -22.85
N ALA A 108 -0.95 -14.61 -21.96
CA ALA A 108 -0.73 -15.69 -20.99
C ALA A 108 -1.93 -15.82 -20.04
N ALA A 109 -2.42 -14.72 -19.48
CA ALA A 109 -3.60 -14.70 -18.62
C ALA A 109 -4.83 -15.28 -19.31
N SER A 110 -5.07 -14.90 -20.56
CA SER A 110 -6.15 -15.45 -21.38
C SER A 110 -5.99 -16.96 -21.60
N ARG A 111 -4.76 -17.43 -21.85
CA ARG A 111 -4.47 -18.85 -22.07
C ARG A 111 -4.60 -19.70 -20.82
N LEU A 112 -4.36 -19.13 -19.64
CA LEU A 112 -4.44 -19.82 -18.34
C LEU A 112 -5.81 -19.66 -17.66
N ALA A 113 -6.71 -18.85 -18.21
CA ALA A 113 -7.99 -18.52 -17.59
C ALA A 113 -8.89 -19.75 -17.31
N PHE A 114 -8.68 -20.86 -17.99
CA PHE A 114 -9.41 -22.11 -17.77
C PHE A 114 -9.05 -22.83 -16.46
N LEU A 115 -7.84 -22.60 -15.91
CA LEU A 115 -7.31 -23.42 -14.80
C LEU A 115 -8.22 -23.37 -13.57
N VAL A 116 -8.50 -22.20 -13.02
CA VAL A 116 -9.31 -22.09 -11.79
C VAL A 116 -10.74 -22.61 -11.98
N PRO A 117 -11.49 -22.25 -13.04
CA PRO A 117 -12.81 -22.83 -13.29
C PRO A 117 -12.78 -24.36 -13.47
N GLU A 118 -11.76 -24.90 -14.14
CA GLU A 118 -11.66 -26.33 -14.33
C GLU A 118 -11.31 -27.07 -13.05
N ILE A 119 -10.38 -26.53 -12.23
CA ILE A 119 -10.10 -27.05 -10.88
C ILE A 119 -11.38 -27.08 -10.05
N MET A 120 -12.17 -26.01 -10.06
CA MET A 120 -13.44 -25.94 -9.36
C MET A 120 -14.50 -26.92 -9.89
N SER A 121 -14.39 -27.40 -11.11
CA SER A 121 -15.30 -28.40 -11.69
C SER A 121 -14.94 -29.84 -11.29
N ILE A 122 -13.73 -30.09 -10.79
CA ILE A 122 -13.30 -31.39 -10.30
C ILE A 122 -13.87 -31.60 -8.88
N ASP A 123 -14.42 -32.77 -8.61
CA ASP A 123 -14.90 -33.13 -7.28
C ASP A 123 -13.79 -33.06 -6.23
N GLU A 124 -14.07 -32.55 -5.04
CA GLU A 124 -13.10 -32.38 -3.97
C GLU A 124 -12.44 -33.71 -3.57
N GLU A 125 -13.24 -34.77 -3.47
CA GLU A 125 -12.74 -36.13 -3.18
C GLU A 125 -11.70 -36.59 -4.21
N LYS A 126 -11.85 -36.19 -5.48
CA LYS A 126 -10.89 -36.51 -6.54
C LYS A 126 -9.60 -35.71 -6.40
N ILE A 127 -9.70 -34.42 -6.04
CA ILE A 127 -8.52 -33.59 -5.76
C ILE A 127 -7.76 -34.16 -4.56
N GLU A 128 -8.46 -34.56 -3.49
CA GLU A 128 -7.86 -35.20 -2.33
C GLU A 128 -7.16 -36.52 -2.71
N ALA A 129 -7.78 -37.34 -3.56
CA ALA A 129 -7.16 -38.54 -4.07
C ALA A 129 -5.88 -38.25 -4.86
N PHE A 130 -5.87 -37.19 -5.69
CA PHE A 130 -4.66 -36.76 -6.40
C PHE A 130 -3.54 -36.29 -5.46
N LEU A 131 -3.89 -35.58 -4.38
CA LEU A 131 -2.94 -35.15 -3.35
C LEU A 131 -2.34 -36.33 -2.57
N GLN A 132 -3.11 -37.43 -2.42
CA GLN A 132 -2.60 -38.67 -1.81
C GLN A 132 -1.72 -39.49 -2.76
N GLU A 133 -2.10 -39.53 -4.04
CA GLU A 133 -1.39 -40.31 -5.08
C GLU A 133 -0.04 -39.66 -5.43
N ASN A 134 0.07 -38.33 -5.46
CA ASN A 134 1.27 -37.62 -5.91
C ASN A 134 1.79 -36.66 -4.83
N GLU A 135 2.92 -37.02 -4.20
CA GLU A 135 3.52 -36.26 -3.12
C GLU A 135 3.87 -34.81 -3.52
N LYS A 136 4.26 -34.55 -4.78
CA LYS A 136 4.58 -33.21 -5.27
C LYS A 136 3.35 -32.28 -5.32
N LEU A 137 2.14 -32.83 -5.49
CA LEU A 137 0.90 -32.05 -5.44
C LEU A 137 0.63 -31.50 -4.05
N ARG A 138 1.16 -32.08 -2.98
CA ARG A 138 1.01 -31.58 -1.61
C ARG A 138 1.58 -30.18 -1.45
N LEU A 139 2.52 -29.80 -2.32
CA LEU A 139 3.01 -28.41 -2.38
C LEU A 139 1.89 -27.41 -2.62
N TYR A 140 0.87 -27.78 -3.38
CA TYR A 140 -0.24 -26.90 -3.78
C TYR A 140 -1.44 -26.99 -2.84
N THR A 141 -1.37 -27.71 -1.72
CA THR A 141 -2.51 -27.94 -0.81
C THR A 141 -3.20 -26.63 -0.40
N HIS A 142 -2.44 -25.65 0.07
CA HIS A 142 -3.03 -24.36 0.49
C HIS A 142 -3.60 -23.56 -0.70
N ALA A 143 -2.94 -23.56 -1.86
CA ALA A 143 -3.45 -22.89 -3.04
C ALA A 143 -4.77 -23.52 -3.54
N LEU A 144 -4.88 -24.86 -3.46
CA LEU A 144 -6.12 -25.58 -3.79
C LEU A 144 -7.22 -25.34 -2.74
N ASP A 145 -6.87 -25.28 -1.45
CA ASP A 145 -7.79 -24.89 -0.37
C ASP A 145 -8.35 -23.48 -0.62
N ASP A 146 -7.50 -22.51 -0.96
CA ASP A 146 -7.95 -21.13 -1.28
C ASP A 146 -8.88 -21.07 -2.51
N ILE A 147 -8.65 -21.92 -3.51
CA ILE A 147 -9.57 -22.07 -4.65
C ILE A 147 -10.89 -22.66 -4.19
N ASN A 148 -10.87 -23.75 -3.42
CA ASN A 148 -12.05 -24.51 -3.00
C ASN A 148 -12.97 -23.71 -2.08
N ARG A 149 -12.44 -22.95 -1.11
CA ARG A 149 -13.26 -22.14 -0.21
C ARG A 149 -14.11 -21.08 -0.93
N ARG A 150 -13.69 -20.68 -2.15
CA ARG A 150 -14.44 -19.73 -2.99
C ARG A 150 -15.52 -20.39 -3.84
N ARG A 151 -15.57 -21.71 -3.92
CA ARG A 151 -16.51 -22.49 -4.73
C ARG A 151 -18.00 -22.12 -4.48
N PRO A 152 -18.49 -21.88 -3.24
CA PRO A 152 -19.88 -21.46 -3.00
C PRO A 152 -20.24 -20.10 -3.64
N HIS A 153 -19.25 -19.29 -3.96
CA HIS A 153 -19.37 -17.93 -4.48
C HIS A 153 -19.08 -17.82 -5.98
N VAL A 154 -18.82 -18.96 -6.64
CA VAL A 154 -18.63 -19.04 -8.10
C VAL A 154 -19.98 -19.31 -8.74
N LEU A 155 -20.26 -18.60 -9.81
CA LEU A 155 -21.49 -18.72 -10.58
C LEU A 155 -21.34 -19.77 -11.70
N PRO A 156 -22.45 -20.26 -12.27
CA PRO A 156 -22.41 -21.04 -13.51
C PRO A 156 -21.65 -20.32 -14.62
N ALA A 157 -20.95 -21.06 -15.47
CA ALA A 157 -20.05 -20.53 -16.49
C ALA A 157 -20.68 -19.43 -17.40
N GLU A 158 -21.95 -19.60 -17.77
CA GLU A 158 -22.68 -18.59 -18.57
C GLU A 158 -22.84 -17.26 -17.83
N GLN A 159 -23.12 -17.32 -16.50
CA GLN A 159 -23.28 -16.13 -15.68
C GLN A 159 -21.92 -15.47 -15.40
N GLU A 160 -20.84 -16.23 -15.17
CA GLU A 160 -19.48 -15.69 -15.07
C GLU A 160 -19.06 -15.00 -16.36
N THR A 161 -19.37 -15.59 -17.52
CA THR A 161 -19.10 -15.00 -18.83
C THR A 161 -19.87 -13.67 -19.00
N LEU A 162 -21.13 -13.63 -18.60
CA LEU A 162 -21.95 -12.41 -18.65
C LEU A 162 -21.37 -11.31 -17.76
N LEU A 163 -20.97 -11.65 -16.51
CA LEU A 163 -20.35 -10.68 -15.59
C LEU A 163 -18.99 -10.19 -16.11
N ALA A 164 -18.20 -11.08 -16.72
CA ALA A 164 -16.94 -10.69 -17.35
C ALA A 164 -17.15 -9.71 -18.51
N GLN A 165 -18.15 -9.94 -19.36
CA GLN A 165 -18.52 -9.01 -20.44
C GLN A 165 -19.06 -7.67 -19.92
N ALA A 166 -19.74 -7.67 -18.77
CA ALA A 166 -20.25 -6.46 -18.13
C ALA A 166 -19.17 -5.66 -17.38
N SER A 167 -17.94 -6.18 -17.23
CA SER A 167 -16.89 -5.58 -16.39
C SER A 167 -16.54 -4.14 -16.76
N GLU A 168 -16.47 -3.84 -18.06
CA GLU A 168 -16.19 -2.49 -18.57
C GLU A 168 -17.31 -1.50 -18.19
N VAL A 169 -18.57 -1.91 -18.34
CA VAL A 169 -19.74 -1.11 -17.95
C VAL A 169 -19.76 -0.90 -16.43
N LEU A 170 -19.43 -1.92 -15.65
CA LEU A 170 -19.37 -1.86 -14.20
C LEU A 170 -18.22 -0.97 -13.70
N ALA A 171 -17.16 -0.79 -14.48
CA ALA A 171 -16.04 0.11 -14.17
C ALA A 171 -16.34 1.59 -14.49
N ALA A 172 -17.41 1.90 -15.24
CA ALA A 172 -17.67 3.25 -15.74
C ALA A 172 -17.70 4.34 -14.67
N SER A 173 -18.22 4.04 -13.47
CA SER A 173 -18.27 5.00 -12.34
C SER A 173 -16.88 5.40 -11.87
N GLU A 174 -15.97 4.45 -11.74
CA GLU A 174 -14.57 4.67 -11.33
C GLU A 174 -13.80 5.42 -12.42
N VAL A 175 -13.96 5.01 -13.68
CA VAL A 175 -13.34 5.69 -14.84
C VAL A 175 -13.81 7.15 -14.93
N THR A 176 -15.13 7.41 -14.79
CA THR A 176 -15.68 8.77 -14.80
C THR A 176 -15.15 9.62 -13.64
N PHE A 177 -15.02 9.02 -12.46
CA PHE A 177 -14.38 9.68 -11.34
C PHE A 177 -12.95 10.10 -11.69
N GLY A 178 -12.14 9.18 -12.22
CA GLY A 178 -10.75 9.45 -12.61
C GLY A 178 -10.65 10.57 -13.65
N MET A 179 -11.47 10.52 -14.72
CA MET A 179 -11.47 11.58 -15.73
C MET A 179 -11.81 12.94 -15.14
N LEU A 180 -12.87 13.02 -14.34
CA LEU A 180 -13.26 14.28 -13.69
C LEU A 180 -12.18 14.77 -12.72
N ASN A 181 -11.67 13.88 -11.85
CA ASN A 181 -10.74 14.23 -10.79
C ASN A 181 -9.35 14.62 -11.30
N ASP A 182 -8.82 13.85 -12.26
CA ASP A 182 -7.41 13.96 -12.66
C ASP A 182 -7.22 14.78 -13.94
N ALA A 183 -8.24 14.84 -14.82
CA ALA A 183 -8.14 15.52 -16.11
C ALA A 183 -8.93 16.84 -16.17
N ASP A 184 -10.19 16.85 -15.69
CA ASP A 184 -11.09 17.99 -15.94
C ASP A 184 -11.09 19.02 -14.80
N LEU A 185 -10.72 18.63 -13.56
CA LEU A 185 -10.70 19.53 -12.43
C LEU A 185 -9.56 20.53 -12.49
N GLU A 186 -9.90 21.81 -12.49
CA GLU A 186 -8.94 22.91 -12.33
C GLU A 186 -9.21 23.68 -11.03
N PHE A 187 -8.19 23.71 -10.17
CA PHE A 187 -8.24 24.53 -8.95
C PHE A 187 -7.84 25.98 -9.26
N PRO A 188 -8.40 26.94 -8.52
CA PRO A 188 -8.06 28.35 -8.71
C PRO A 188 -6.63 28.69 -8.30
N LEU A 189 -6.18 29.88 -8.69
CA LEU A 189 -4.95 30.47 -8.20
C LEU A 189 -5.16 30.98 -6.77
N ILE A 190 -4.13 30.86 -5.94
CA ILE A 190 -4.04 31.49 -4.61
C ILE A 190 -2.75 32.31 -4.54
N LYS A 191 -2.65 33.20 -3.57
CA LYS A 191 -1.39 33.90 -3.30
C LYS A 191 -0.55 33.10 -2.31
N ASN A 192 0.70 32.80 -2.67
CA ASN A 192 1.67 32.16 -1.77
C ASN A 192 2.15 33.13 -0.66
N GLU A 193 3.14 32.76 0.13
CA GLU A 193 3.71 33.54 1.23
C GLU A 193 4.35 34.85 0.75
N THR A 194 4.85 34.88 -0.49
CA THR A 194 5.48 36.06 -1.09
C THR A 194 4.47 36.96 -1.81
N GLY A 195 3.20 36.55 -1.88
CA GLY A 195 2.13 37.27 -2.56
C GLY A 195 2.01 37.00 -4.06
N GLU A 196 2.80 36.04 -4.59
CA GLU A 196 2.73 35.60 -5.98
C GLU A 196 1.52 34.68 -6.20
N GLU A 197 0.88 34.80 -7.35
CA GLU A 197 -0.21 33.91 -7.74
C GLU A 197 0.36 32.54 -8.15
N VAL A 198 -0.10 31.48 -7.48
CA VAL A 198 0.30 30.09 -7.70
C VAL A 198 -0.93 29.19 -7.87
N ARG A 199 -0.84 28.22 -8.77
CA ARG A 199 -1.93 27.28 -8.98
C ARG A 199 -1.93 26.20 -7.90
N VAL A 200 -3.08 25.96 -7.29
CA VAL A 200 -3.33 24.77 -6.46
C VAL A 200 -3.43 23.55 -7.38
N THR A 201 -2.84 22.45 -6.98
CA THR A 201 -2.94 21.14 -7.64
C THR A 201 -3.04 20.05 -6.58
N HIS A 202 -3.46 18.83 -6.95
CA HIS A 202 -3.47 17.69 -6.03
C HIS A 202 -2.11 17.48 -5.34
N GLY A 203 -1.03 17.50 -6.12
CA GLY A 203 0.33 17.29 -5.59
C GLY A 203 0.89 18.44 -4.75
N ARG A 204 0.35 19.66 -4.87
CA ARG A 204 0.81 20.83 -4.10
C ARG A 204 -0.06 21.13 -2.89
N TYR A 205 -1.23 20.52 -2.79
CA TYR A 205 -2.22 20.88 -1.77
C TYR A 205 -1.66 20.70 -0.34
N ILE A 206 -1.03 19.58 -0.06
CA ILE A 206 -0.44 19.33 1.26
C ILE A 206 0.67 20.34 1.58
N ASN A 207 1.55 20.66 0.62
CA ASN A 207 2.60 21.66 0.82
C ASN A 207 2.02 23.04 1.20
N PHE A 208 0.87 23.41 0.64
CA PHE A 208 0.18 24.65 1.06
C PHE A 208 -0.42 24.55 2.46
N LEU A 209 -0.88 23.36 2.88
CA LEU A 209 -1.37 23.14 4.25
C LEU A 209 -0.23 23.09 5.29
N GLU A 210 0.99 22.83 4.87
CA GLU A 210 2.20 22.90 5.70
C GLU A 210 2.77 24.32 5.81
N SER A 211 2.26 25.26 5.00
CA SER A 211 2.74 26.66 4.98
C SER A 211 2.70 27.29 6.37
N PRO A 212 3.74 28.06 6.77
CA PRO A 212 3.73 28.83 8.00
C PRO A 212 2.68 29.96 7.99
N ASP A 213 2.28 30.43 6.78
CA ASP A 213 1.24 31.46 6.61
C ASP A 213 -0.16 30.82 6.64
N ARG A 214 -0.89 31.10 7.72
CA ARG A 214 -2.25 30.57 7.91
C ARG A 214 -3.23 30.99 6.79
N ARG A 215 -3.02 32.15 6.20
CA ARG A 215 -3.82 32.62 5.06
C ARG A 215 -3.64 31.67 3.87
N VAL A 216 -2.39 31.27 3.56
CA VAL A 216 -2.11 30.33 2.46
C VAL A 216 -2.81 28.98 2.70
N ARG A 217 -2.73 28.44 3.92
CA ARG A 217 -3.40 27.19 4.28
C ARG A 217 -4.91 27.28 4.06
N ARG A 218 -5.55 28.33 4.60
CA ARG A 218 -6.99 28.56 4.45
C ARG A 218 -7.40 28.75 2.99
N ASP A 219 -6.65 29.56 2.24
CA ASP A 219 -6.98 29.86 0.85
C ASP A 219 -6.84 28.60 -0.03
N ALA A 220 -5.82 27.75 0.22
CA ALA A 220 -5.67 26.46 -0.45
C ALA A 220 -6.80 25.50 -0.11
N PHE A 221 -7.18 25.39 1.16
CA PHE A 221 -8.30 24.59 1.62
C PHE A 221 -9.62 24.99 0.93
N ASN A 222 -9.94 26.27 0.96
CA ASN A 222 -11.14 26.81 0.31
C ASN A 222 -11.10 26.61 -1.21
N ALA A 223 -9.93 26.79 -1.85
CA ALA A 223 -9.76 26.58 -3.28
C ALA A 223 -10.09 25.14 -3.69
N VAL A 224 -9.60 24.16 -2.92
CA VAL A 224 -9.87 22.72 -3.17
C VAL A 224 -11.36 22.43 -2.98
N TYR A 225 -11.93 22.68 -1.81
CA TYR A 225 -13.30 22.26 -1.53
C TYR A 225 -14.38 23.06 -2.26
N SER A 226 -14.14 24.34 -2.57
CA SER A 226 -15.05 25.10 -3.44
C SER A 226 -15.09 24.52 -4.87
N THR A 227 -13.97 23.97 -5.35
CA THR A 227 -13.92 23.32 -6.66
C THR A 227 -14.67 21.98 -6.65
N TYR A 228 -14.42 21.12 -5.66
CA TYR A 228 -15.20 19.87 -5.51
C TYR A 228 -16.69 20.15 -5.31
N GLY A 229 -17.05 21.21 -4.60
CA GLY A 229 -18.44 21.64 -4.39
C GLY A 229 -19.22 21.91 -5.68
N LYS A 230 -18.55 22.39 -6.73
CA LYS A 230 -19.18 22.62 -8.05
C LYS A 230 -19.63 21.31 -8.70
N PHE A 231 -18.93 20.20 -8.44
CA PHE A 231 -19.17 18.90 -9.06
C PHE A 231 -19.70 17.86 -8.07
N ARG A 232 -20.12 18.27 -6.86
CA ARG A 232 -20.54 17.38 -5.76
C ARG A 232 -21.59 16.33 -6.19
N ASN A 233 -22.53 16.71 -7.06
CA ASN A 233 -23.57 15.78 -7.52
C ASN A 233 -23.01 14.71 -8.50
N THR A 234 -22.04 15.09 -9.33
CA THR A 234 -21.36 14.15 -10.23
C THR A 234 -20.53 13.15 -9.42
N PHE A 235 -19.73 13.63 -8.46
CA PHE A 235 -18.99 12.77 -7.56
C PHE A 235 -19.90 11.85 -6.73
N ALA A 236 -21.03 12.36 -6.23
CA ALA A 236 -22.00 11.52 -5.51
C ALA A 236 -22.60 10.43 -6.43
N SER A 237 -22.89 10.77 -7.69
CA SER A 237 -23.40 9.81 -8.66
C SER A 237 -22.38 8.71 -8.97
N THR A 238 -21.10 9.06 -9.20
CA THR A 238 -20.04 8.08 -9.48
C THR A 238 -19.77 7.20 -8.26
N LEU A 239 -19.64 7.77 -7.05
CA LEU A 239 -19.45 6.98 -5.84
C LEU A 239 -20.64 6.06 -5.56
N SER A 240 -21.88 6.58 -5.67
CA SER A 240 -23.10 5.76 -5.51
C SER A 240 -23.14 4.61 -6.52
N GLY A 241 -22.76 4.86 -7.78
CA GLY A 241 -22.67 3.84 -8.82
C GLY A 241 -21.68 2.73 -8.47
N ASN A 242 -20.49 3.10 -7.98
CA ASN A 242 -19.46 2.15 -7.53
C ASN A 242 -19.93 1.31 -6.32
N ILE A 243 -20.53 1.95 -5.30
CA ILE A 243 -21.09 1.25 -4.13
C ILE A 243 -22.17 0.25 -4.54
N LYS A 244 -23.09 0.66 -5.42
CA LYS A 244 -24.15 -0.24 -5.96
C LYS A 244 -23.58 -1.41 -6.74
N LYS A 245 -22.52 -1.19 -7.54
CA LYS A 245 -21.75 -2.25 -8.21
C LYS A 245 -21.21 -3.26 -7.20
N ASN A 246 -20.55 -2.80 -6.14
CA ASN A 246 -19.97 -3.67 -5.11
C ASN A 246 -21.04 -4.51 -4.41
N ASN A 247 -22.14 -3.88 -3.98
CA ASN A 247 -23.27 -4.59 -3.36
C ASN A 247 -23.97 -5.56 -4.32
N PHE A 248 -24.08 -5.20 -5.61
CA PHE A 248 -24.60 -6.10 -6.65
C PHE A 248 -23.72 -7.33 -6.82
N LEU A 249 -22.40 -7.15 -6.98
CA LEU A 249 -21.46 -8.25 -7.16
C LEU A 249 -21.41 -9.18 -5.93
N ALA A 250 -21.44 -8.63 -4.74
CA ALA A 250 -21.51 -9.42 -3.52
C ALA A 250 -22.78 -10.29 -3.48
N ARG A 251 -23.93 -9.69 -3.73
CA ARG A 251 -25.23 -10.37 -3.71
C ARG A 251 -25.32 -11.49 -4.75
N VAL A 252 -24.93 -11.23 -6.01
CA VAL A 252 -25.01 -12.26 -7.07
C VAL A 252 -24.05 -13.41 -6.79
N ARG A 253 -22.92 -13.16 -6.12
CA ARG A 253 -21.96 -14.17 -5.67
C ARG A 253 -22.31 -14.79 -4.31
N LYS A 254 -23.51 -14.52 -3.78
CA LYS A 254 -24.03 -15.09 -2.52
C LYS A 254 -23.24 -14.73 -1.26
N TYR A 255 -22.61 -13.56 -1.25
CA TYR A 255 -22.10 -12.95 -0.01
C TYR A 255 -23.22 -12.14 0.66
N SER A 256 -23.19 -12.05 1.99
CA SER A 256 -24.18 -11.29 2.77
C SER A 256 -24.00 -9.78 2.59
N SER A 257 -22.77 -9.33 2.31
CA SER A 257 -22.41 -7.92 2.16
C SER A 257 -21.21 -7.71 1.21
N ALA A 258 -21.05 -6.48 0.73
CA ALA A 258 -19.84 -6.10 0.00
C ALA A 258 -18.59 -6.20 0.88
N ARG A 259 -18.71 -5.97 2.20
CA ARG A 259 -17.61 -6.12 3.17
C ARG A 259 -17.16 -7.58 3.24
N GLU A 260 -18.09 -8.51 3.48
CA GLU A 260 -17.76 -9.94 3.49
C GLU A 260 -17.07 -10.36 2.18
N ALA A 261 -17.65 -9.97 1.03
CA ALA A 261 -17.06 -10.29 -0.28
C ALA A 261 -15.63 -9.75 -0.47
N ALA A 262 -15.36 -8.54 0.03
CA ALA A 262 -14.03 -7.93 -0.06
C ALA A 262 -13.01 -8.63 0.85
N LEU A 263 -13.36 -8.88 2.11
CA LEU A 263 -12.49 -9.51 3.11
C LEU A 263 -12.26 -11.00 2.80
N ALA A 264 -13.27 -11.68 2.26
CA ALA A 264 -13.18 -13.08 1.84
C ALA A 264 -12.09 -13.33 0.79
N LYS A 265 -11.67 -12.35 0.00
CA LYS A 265 -10.57 -12.50 -0.97
C LYS A 265 -9.29 -13.03 -0.30
N ASN A 266 -9.00 -12.57 0.91
CA ASN A 266 -7.83 -12.95 1.70
C ASN A 266 -8.20 -13.76 2.95
N ASN A 267 -9.42 -14.33 3.00
CA ASN A 267 -9.93 -15.09 4.16
C ASN A 267 -9.83 -14.31 5.49
N ILE A 268 -10.17 -13.02 5.47
CA ILE A 268 -10.12 -12.16 6.65
C ILE A 268 -11.51 -12.13 7.29
N PRO A 269 -11.66 -12.48 8.59
CA PRO A 269 -12.94 -12.37 9.31
C PRO A 269 -13.40 -10.92 9.41
N GLU A 270 -14.71 -10.69 9.30
CA GLU A 270 -15.30 -9.35 9.44
C GLU A 270 -15.01 -8.70 10.81
N SER A 271 -14.81 -9.53 11.84
CA SER A 271 -14.42 -9.08 13.19
C SER A 271 -13.11 -8.29 13.21
N VAL A 272 -12.19 -8.50 12.25
CA VAL A 272 -10.96 -7.70 12.12
C VAL A 272 -11.29 -6.24 11.82
N TYR A 273 -12.23 -6.03 10.91
CA TYR A 273 -12.70 -4.70 10.55
C TYR A 273 -13.47 -4.03 11.70
N GLU A 274 -14.36 -4.77 12.34
CA GLU A 274 -15.18 -4.30 13.45
C GLU A 274 -14.31 -3.92 14.66
N ASN A 275 -13.38 -4.80 15.03
CA ASN A 275 -12.44 -4.54 16.13
C ASN A 275 -11.57 -3.30 15.86
N LEU A 276 -11.18 -3.06 14.60
CA LEU A 276 -10.43 -1.84 14.25
C LEU A 276 -11.27 -0.60 14.52
N VAL A 277 -12.46 -0.52 13.93
CA VAL A 277 -13.33 0.66 14.05
C VAL A 277 -13.71 0.91 15.52
N ASP A 278 -14.13 -0.13 16.24
CA ASP A 278 -14.52 -0.02 17.63
C ASP A 278 -13.37 0.44 18.53
N THR A 279 -12.18 -0.20 18.38
CA THR A 279 -11.03 0.12 19.23
C THR A 279 -10.53 1.54 18.97
N ILE A 280 -10.46 1.97 17.72
CA ILE A 280 -10.03 3.35 17.41
C ILE A 280 -11.07 4.36 17.94
N ASN A 281 -12.36 4.08 17.85
CA ASN A 281 -13.39 4.92 18.45
C ASN A 281 -13.25 5.04 19.97
N GLU A 282 -12.94 3.95 20.67
CA GLU A 282 -12.65 3.96 22.11
C GLU A 282 -11.40 4.82 22.46
N HIS A 283 -10.47 4.99 21.52
CA HIS A 283 -9.21 5.71 21.72
C HIS A 283 -9.16 7.12 21.08
N LEU A 284 -10.27 7.63 20.55
CA LEU A 284 -10.35 9.01 20.03
C LEU A 284 -9.90 10.09 21.04
N PRO A 285 -10.10 9.92 22.37
CA PRO A 285 -9.55 10.88 23.34
C PRO A 285 -8.05 11.10 23.23
N LEU A 286 -7.26 10.15 22.71
CA LEU A 286 -5.83 10.34 22.45
C LEU A 286 -5.58 11.29 21.28
N LEU A 287 -6.37 11.19 20.21
CA LEU A 287 -6.31 12.13 19.09
C LEU A 287 -6.71 13.54 19.56
N HIS A 288 -7.79 13.66 20.34
CA HIS A 288 -8.22 14.95 20.88
C HIS A 288 -7.15 15.58 21.77
N ARG A 289 -6.47 14.78 22.61
CA ARG A 289 -5.33 15.23 23.42
C ARG A 289 -4.16 15.73 22.55
N TYR A 290 -3.85 15.05 21.44
CA TYR A 290 -2.83 15.50 20.50
C TYR A 290 -3.23 16.83 19.83
N LEU A 291 -4.49 16.99 19.42
CA LEU A 291 -4.99 18.23 18.83
C LEU A 291 -4.96 19.39 19.84
N LYS A 292 -5.26 19.13 21.10
CA LYS A 292 -5.11 20.11 22.19
C LYS A 292 -3.67 20.59 22.34
N LEU A 293 -2.70 19.66 22.28
CA LEU A 293 -1.28 20.00 22.27
C LEU A 293 -0.93 20.89 21.06
N ARG A 294 -1.36 20.51 19.85
CA ARG A 294 -1.15 21.31 18.63
C ARG A 294 -1.73 22.71 18.75
N HIS A 295 -2.97 22.81 19.24
CA HIS A 295 -3.63 24.09 19.48
C HIS A 295 -2.78 25.01 20.38
N LYS A 296 -2.30 24.48 21.51
CA LYS A 296 -1.45 25.21 22.47
C LYS A 296 -0.12 25.65 21.84
N VAL A 297 0.59 24.74 21.16
CA VAL A 297 1.93 24.97 20.60
C VAL A 297 1.88 25.97 19.43
N LEU A 298 0.88 25.88 18.56
CA LEU A 298 0.72 26.78 17.43
C LEU A 298 0.22 28.18 17.85
N GLY A 299 -0.25 28.33 19.10
CA GLY A 299 -0.71 29.62 19.63
C GLY A 299 -1.92 30.19 18.89
N LEU A 300 -2.78 29.33 18.36
CA LEU A 300 -3.97 29.73 17.65
C LEU A 300 -5.16 29.88 18.60
N GLU A 301 -6.12 30.74 18.29
CA GLU A 301 -7.35 30.86 19.08
C GLU A 301 -8.18 29.57 19.00
N LYS A 302 -8.31 29.01 17.81
CA LYS A 302 -8.88 27.70 17.50
C LYS A 302 -8.10 27.07 16.35
N LEU A 303 -7.94 25.75 16.39
CA LEU A 303 -7.49 24.98 15.23
C LEU A 303 -8.63 24.90 14.21
N HIS A 304 -8.29 24.91 12.94
CA HIS A 304 -9.17 24.61 11.81
C HIS A 304 -8.67 23.36 11.06
N MET A 305 -9.48 22.77 10.20
CA MET A 305 -9.10 21.61 9.41
C MET A 305 -7.85 21.87 8.55
N TYR A 306 -7.65 23.11 8.09
CA TYR A 306 -6.48 23.52 7.32
C TYR A 306 -5.20 23.73 8.18
N ASP A 307 -5.29 23.67 9.51
CA ASP A 307 -4.13 23.79 10.42
C ASP A 307 -3.53 22.42 10.81
N LEU A 308 -4.14 21.32 10.40
CA LEU A 308 -3.75 19.96 10.81
C LEU A 308 -2.36 19.51 10.31
N TYR A 309 -1.90 20.05 9.19
CA TYR A 309 -0.63 19.67 8.58
C TYR A 309 0.50 20.64 8.91
N THR A 310 0.22 21.72 9.63
CA THR A 310 1.23 22.72 10.01
C THR A 310 2.29 22.10 10.91
N PRO A 311 3.59 22.19 10.59
CA PRO A 311 4.66 21.71 11.46
C PRO A 311 4.61 22.39 12.84
N LEU A 312 4.77 21.60 13.93
CA LEU A 312 4.84 22.15 15.29
C LEU A 312 6.15 22.90 15.53
N ILE A 313 7.22 22.51 14.84
CA ILE A 313 8.53 23.16 14.89
C ILE A 313 8.93 23.55 13.48
N LYS A 314 9.41 24.78 13.34
CA LYS A 314 9.97 25.31 12.09
C LYS A 314 11.48 25.02 12.04
N ASP A 315 12.01 24.86 10.83
CA ASP A 315 13.45 24.87 10.53
C ASP A 315 14.30 23.83 11.31
N VAL A 316 13.84 22.59 11.37
CA VAL A 316 14.70 21.49 11.81
C VAL A 316 15.43 20.95 10.58
N ASP A 317 16.70 21.37 10.41
CA ASP A 317 17.57 20.84 9.37
C ASP A 317 18.11 19.47 9.80
N MET A 318 17.55 18.40 9.21
CA MET A 318 18.02 17.02 9.37
C MET A 318 18.50 16.50 8.02
N LYS A 319 19.65 17.00 7.57
CA LYS A 319 20.31 16.50 6.38
C LYS A 319 20.96 15.16 6.66
N VAL A 320 20.71 14.23 5.76
CA VAL A 320 21.30 12.89 5.79
C VAL A 320 21.72 12.54 4.37
N SER A 321 23.01 12.40 4.13
CA SER A 321 23.51 11.89 2.86
C SER A 321 23.18 10.41 2.71
N PHE A 322 23.13 9.90 1.48
CA PHE A 322 22.87 8.48 1.23
C PHE A 322 23.91 7.57 1.92
N GLU A 323 25.19 7.99 1.97
CA GLU A 323 26.24 7.21 2.63
C GLU A 323 26.07 7.14 4.17
N GLU A 324 25.63 8.25 4.80
CA GLU A 324 25.27 8.25 6.21
C GLU A 324 24.02 7.41 6.47
N ALA A 325 23.02 7.49 5.58
CA ALA A 325 21.78 6.72 5.68
C ALA A 325 22.03 5.21 5.72
N LYS A 326 22.99 4.70 4.95
CA LYS A 326 23.36 3.27 4.98
C LYS A 326 23.79 2.82 6.39
N ASN A 327 24.63 3.61 7.05
CA ASN A 327 25.11 3.29 8.39
C ASN A 327 23.98 3.40 9.43
N ILE A 328 23.23 4.50 9.39
CA ILE A 328 22.09 4.73 10.29
C ILE A 328 21.06 3.58 10.16
N LEU A 329 20.77 3.15 8.93
CA LEU A 329 19.81 2.07 8.70
C LEU A 329 20.31 0.74 9.26
N LEU A 330 21.58 0.38 9.06
CA LEU A 330 22.17 -0.83 9.61
C LEU A 330 22.15 -0.84 11.16
N ASP A 331 22.47 0.29 11.77
CA ASP A 331 22.44 0.44 13.22
C ASP A 331 21.00 0.36 13.76
N ALA A 332 20.05 1.03 13.11
CA ALA A 332 18.64 1.06 13.48
C ALA A 332 17.98 -0.33 13.38
N LEU A 333 18.37 -1.12 12.39
CA LEU A 333 17.84 -2.46 12.16
C LEU A 333 18.63 -3.56 12.89
N SER A 334 19.66 -3.20 13.67
CA SER A 334 20.48 -4.17 14.42
C SER A 334 19.68 -5.08 15.38
N PRO A 335 18.54 -4.65 15.97
CA PRO A 335 17.72 -5.55 16.78
C PRO A 335 17.19 -6.77 16.02
N LEU A 336 17.07 -6.69 14.68
CA LEU A 336 16.61 -7.80 13.82
C LEU A 336 17.66 -8.91 13.61
N GLY A 337 18.89 -8.69 14.06
CA GLY A 337 19.98 -9.67 14.04
C GLY A 337 20.70 -9.79 12.71
N GLU A 338 21.79 -10.57 12.73
CA GLU A 338 22.75 -10.62 11.62
C GLU A 338 22.14 -11.17 10.31
N ASN A 339 21.22 -12.14 10.38
CA ASN A 339 20.58 -12.70 9.19
C ASN A 339 19.82 -11.63 8.38
N TYR A 340 19.16 -10.69 9.07
CA TYR A 340 18.46 -9.57 8.44
C TYR A 340 19.46 -8.55 7.90
N LEU A 341 20.43 -8.14 8.72
CA LEU A 341 21.44 -7.15 8.35
C LEU A 341 22.31 -7.58 7.17
N GLN A 342 22.61 -8.88 7.05
CA GLN A 342 23.34 -9.39 5.91
C GLN A 342 22.61 -9.13 4.59
N VAL A 343 21.28 -9.29 4.56
CA VAL A 343 20.46 -9.00 3.35
C VAL A 343 20.48 -7.52 3.02
N VAL A 344 20.39 -6.65 4.04
CA VAL A 344 20.48 -5.19 3.83
C VAL A 344 21.86 -4.79 3.28
N ARG A 345 22.95 -5.33 3.86
CA ARG A 345 24.32 -5.10 3.34
C ARG A 345 24.50 -5.61 1.90
N GLU A 346 23.93 -6.79 1.61
CA GLU A 346 23.92 -7.36 0.26
C GLU A 346 23.20 -6.42 -0.71
N GLY A 347 22.07 -5.84 -0.31
CA GLY A 347 21.31 -4.87 -1.08
C GLY A 347 22.14 -3.63 -1.46
N PHE A 348 22.87 -3.08 -0.51
CA PHE A 348 23.78 -1.97 -0.78
C PHE A 348 24.98 -2.38 -1.65
N ALA A 349 25.61 -3.51 -1.36
CA ALA A 349 26.78 -3.99 -2.09
C ALA A 349 26.47 -4.38 -3.54
N ASN A 350 25.28 -4.92 -3.79
CA ASN A 350 24.85 -5.41 -5.09
C ASN A 350 23.98 -4.41 -5.87
N ARG A 351 23.99 -3.12 -5.46
CA ARG A 351 23.32 -2.06 -6.21
C ARG A 351 21.82 -2.34 -6.43
N TRP A 352 21.11 -2.71 -5.33
CA TRP A 352 19.65 -2.86 -5.40
C TRP A 352 18.94 -1.50 -5.44
N VAL A 353 19.62 -0.40 -5.02
CA VAL A 353 19.02 0.93 -4.92
C VAL A 353 19.44 1.80 -6.11
N ASP A 354 18.46 2.34 -6.82
CA ASP A 354 18.63 3.43 -7.77
C ASP A 354 18.38 4.75 -7.03
N VAL A 355 19.44 5.48 -6.73
CA VAL A 355 19.45 6.46 -5.64
C VAL A 355 18.91 7.83 -6.06
N TYR A 356 19.60 8.47 -7.00
CA TYR A 356 19.39 9.88 -7.29
C TYR A 356 18.39 10.12 -8.42
N GLU A 357 17.71 11.28 -8.35
CA GLU A 357 16.88 11.78 -9.45
C GLU A 357 17.71 12.00 -10.71
N ASN A 358 17.15 11.65 -11.86
CA ASN A 358 17.67 12.04 -13.17
C ASN A 358 16.52 12.44 -14.11
N LYS A 359 16.86 13.13 -15.18
CA LYS A 359 15.85 13.55 -16.17
C LYS A 359 15.14 12.33 -16.76
N GLY A 360 13.81 12.35 -16.70
CA GLY A 360 12.98 11.26 -17.18
C GLY A 360 12.78 10.09 -16.21
N LYS A 361 13.46 10.05 -15.07
CA LYS A 361 13.24 9.02 -14.05
C LYS A 361 11.85 9.15 -13.44
N ARG A 362 11.21 8.01 -13.17
CA ARG A 362 9.93 7.96 -12.47
C ARG A 362 10.03 8.60 -11.09
N SER A 363 9.04 9.43 -10.74
CA SER A 363 8.96 10.08 -9.42
C SER A 363 8.50 9.10 -8.33
N GLY A 364 8.72 9.47 -7.07
CA GLY A 364 8.39 8.67 -5.89
C GLY A 364 9.47 7.66 -5.54
N ALA A 365 9.10 6.64 -4.79
CA ALA A 365 9.93 5.51 -4.40
C ALA A 365 9.12 4.22 -4.46
N TYR A 366 9.77 3.09 -4.65
CA TYR A 366 9.16 1.76 -4.55
C TYR A 366 10.20 0.66 -4.43
N SER A 367 9.79 -0.48 -3.88
CA SER A 367 10.51 -1.76 -3.98
C SER A 367 9.83 -2.66 -5.03
N SER A 368 10.62 -3.27 -5.91
CA SER A 368 10.15 -4.17 -6.96
C SER A 368 11.09 -5.36 -7.15
N GLY A 369 10.62 -6.36 -7.88
CA GLY A 369 11.36 -7.57 -8.23
C GLY A 369 10.41 -8.71 -8.56
N ALA A 370 10.94 -9.79 -9.12
CA ALA A 370 10.21 -11.03 -9.40
C ALA A 370 10.83 -12.22 -8.66
N TYR A 371 10.13 -13.33 -8.65
CA TYR A 371 10.68 -14.59 -8.15
C TYR A 371 11.95 -14.95 -8.92
N GLY A 372 13.01 -15.31 -8.19
CA GLY A 372 14.33 -15.61 -8.78
C GLY A 372 15.14 -14.39 -9.21
N THR A 373 14.72 -13.16 -8.85
CA THR A 373 15.54 -11.95 -8.97
C THR A 373 15.86 -11.36 -7.60
N ASN A 374 16.85 -10.46 -7.55
CA ASN A 374 17.01 -9.58 -6.40
C ASN A 374 15.78 -8.66 -6.26
N PRO A 375 15.44 -8.16 -5.07
CA PRO A 375 14.57 -7.01 -4.92
C PRO A 375 15.36 -5.74 -5.26
N TYR A 376 14.67 -4.76 -5.86
CA TYR A 376 15.27 -3.49 -6.27
C TYR A 376 14.44 -2.34 -5.75
N ILE A 377 15.12 -1.23 -5.41
CA ILE A 377 14.50 -0.03 -4.83
C ILE A 377 14.72 1.16 -5.77
N LEU A 378 13.65 1.87 -6.15
CA LEU A 378 13.75 3.18 -6.77
C LEU A 378 13.65 4.25 -5.69
N MET A 379 14.59 5.19 -5.70
CA MET A 379 14.59 6.40 -4.88
C MET A 379 14.77 7.64 -5.76
N ASN A 380 14.42 8.80 -5.22
CA ASN A 380 14.76 10.11 -5.73
C ASN A 380 15.36 10.94 -4.58
N TRP A 381 16.53 10.54 -4.12
CA TRP A 381 17.19 11.00 -2.91
C TRP A 381 17.52 12.49 -2.92
N GLN A 382 17.13 13.23 -1.85
CA GLN A 382 17.29 14.69 -1.70
C GLN A 382 18.04 15.09 -0.42
N ASP A 383 18.79 14.18 0.20
CA ASP A 383 19.59 14.38 1.41
C ASP A 383 18.79 14.89 2.61
N ASN A 384 17.61 14.34 2.87
CA ASN A 384 16.78 14.71 4.01
C ASN A 384 16.33 13.48 4.83
N ILE A 385 15.78 13.74 6.01
CA ILE A 385 15.35 12.68 6.92
C ILE A 385 14.16 11.87 6.38
N ASN A 386 13.28 12.46 5.57
CA ASN A 386 12.15 11.74 5.00
C ASN A 386 12.64 10.68 3.99
N ASP A 387 13.72 10.97 3.25
CA ASP A 387 14.33 9.98 2.36
C ASP A 387 14.92 8.80 3.14
N LEU A 388 15.45 9.04 4.36
CA LEU A 388 15.93 7.96 5.23
C LEU A 388 14.78 7.07 5.69
N PHE A 389 13.64 7.63 6.09
CA PHE A 389 12.45 6.85 6.42
C PHE A 389 11.93 6.08 5.21
N THR A 390 11.88 6.71 4.04
CA THR A 390 11.50 6.04 2.77
C THR A 390 12.45 4.89 2.46
N LEU A 391 13.77 5.07 2.60
CA LEU A 391 14.75 4.00 2.39
C LEU A 391 14.53 2.82 3.34
N ALA A 392 14.26 3.10 4.63
CA ALA A 392 13.93 2.07 5.62
C ALA A 392 12.66 1.31 5.24
N HIS A 393 11.64 2.02 4.78
CA HIS A 393 10.37 1.47 4.28
C HIS A 393 10.61 0.53 3.10
N GLU A 394 11.27 1.00 2.06
CA GLU A 394 11.52 0.21 0.83
C GLU A 394 12.43 -1.00 1.09
N PHE A 395 13.41 -0.88 2.00
CA PHE A 395 14.17 -2.04 2.47
C PHE A 395 13.30 -3.03 3.22
N GLY A 396 12.29 -2.60 3.96
CA GLY A 396 11.31 -3.49 4.60
C GLY A 396 10.61 -4.38 3.58
N HIS A 397 10.10 -3.80 2.49
CA HIS A 397 9.53 -4.54 1.37
C HIS A 397 10.55 -5.46 0.69
N SER A 398 11.74 -4.96 0.43
CA SER A 398 12.81 -5.70 -0.24
C SER A 398 13.23 -6.93 0.55
N VAL A 399 13.46 -6.79 1.84
CA VAL A 399 13.88 -7.90 2.71
C VAL A 399 12.72 -8.90 2.90
N HIS A 400 11.47 -8.43 3.02
CA HIS A 400 10.29 -9.31 3.05
C HIS A 400 10.22 -10.16 1.77
N SER A 401 10.30 -9.52 0.60
CA SER A 401 10.29 -10.22 -0.68
C SER A 401 11.47 -11.18 -0.85
N TYR A 402 12.65 -10.80 -0.39
CA TYR A 402 13.84 -11.65 -0.42
C TYR A 402 13.65 -12.93 0.40
N PHE A 403 13.24 -12.81 1.68
CA PHE A 403 13.03 -13.96 2.54
C PHE A 403 11.89 -14.84 2.06
N THR A 404 10.77 -14.24 1.60
CA THR A 404 9.65 -14.98 1.01
C THR A 404 10.12 -15.83 -0.18
N ARG A 405 10.75 -15.22 -1.18
CA ARG A 405 11.15 -15.89 -2.43
C ARG A 405 12.27 -16.89 -2.22
N LYS A 406 13.10 -16.70 -1.20
CA LYS A 406 14.16 -17.66 -0.85
C LYS A 406 13.64 -18.89 -0.11
N SER A 407 12.54 -18.74 0.65
CA SER A 407 12.02 -19.79 1.53
C SER A 407 10.83 -20.53 0.93
N GLN A 408 10.09 -19.91 0.01
CA GLN A 408 8.88 -20.46 -0.56
C GLN A 408 9.07 -20.88 -2.02
N PRO A 409 8.34 -21.91 -2.50
CA PRO A 409 8.22 -22.20 -3.92
C PRO A 409 7.48 -21.06 -4.64
N TYR A 410 7.54 -21.06 -5.99
CA TYR A 410 6.93 -20.00 -6.81
C TYR A 410 5.47 -19.72 -6.44
N CYS A 411 4.63 -20.75 -6.31
CA CYS A 411 3.21 -20.62 -5.99
C CYS A 411 2.91 -19.87 -4.68
N TYR A 412 3.90 -19.77 -3.78
CA TYR A 412 3.83 -19.03 -2.51
C TYR A 412 4.86 -17.91 -2.39
N GLY A 413 5.53 -17.57 -3.49
CA GLY A 413 6.59 -16.56 -3.55
C GLY A 413 6.13 -15.10 -3.49
N SER A 414 4.87 -14.85 -3.19
CA SER A 414 4.27 -13.53 -2.94
C SER A 414 3.55 -13.52 -1.60
N TYR A 415 3.02 -12.36 -1.20
CA TYR A 415 2.23 -12.22 0.04
C TYR A 415 1.02 -11.32 -0.20
N ALA A 416 -0.02 -11.48 0.64
CA ALA A 416 -1.25 -10.70 0.53
C ALA A 416 -0.99 -9.22 0.85
N ILE A 417 -1.73 -8.33 0.19
CA ILE A 417 -1.66 -6.87 0.42
C ILE A 417 -1.92 -6.51 1.89
N PHE A 418 -2.72 -7.29 2.60
CA PHE A 418 -3.02 -7.11 4.03
C PHE A 418 -1.76 -7.11 4.92
N VAL A 419 -0.70 -7.80 4.52
CA VAL A 419 0.58 -7.88 5.25
C VAL A 419 1.73 -7.16 4.54
N ALA A 420 1.49 -6.59 3.37
CA ALA A 420 2.54 -6.00 2.54
C ALA A 420 3.28 -4.86 3.26
N GLU A 421 2.52 -3.99 3.95
CA GLU A 421 3.07 -2.82 4.64
C GLU A 421 3.59 -3.13 6.07
N VAL A 422 3.42 -4.35 6.55
CA VAL A 422 3.82 -4.70 7.93
C VAL A 422 5.33 -4.65 8.09
N ALA A 423 6.08 -5.18 7.13
CA ALA A 423 7.54 -5.21 7.20
C ALA A 423 8.16 -3.82 6.98
N SER A 424 7.63 -3.04 6.04
CA SER A 424 8.07 -1.68 5.75
C SER A 424 7.85 -0.76 6.94
N THR A 425 6.66 -0.77 7.52
CA THR A 425 6.30 0.03 8.70
C THR A 425 7.06 -0.43 9.96
N CYS A 426 7.37 -1.73 10.09
CA CYS A 426 8.21 -2.24 11.18
C CYS A 426 9.63 -1.64 11.12
N ASN A 427 10.23 -1.57 9.94
CA ASN A 427 11.53 -0.92 9.75
C ASN A 427 11.50 0.57 10.10
N GLU A 428 10.44 1.30 9.69
CA GLU A 428 10.28 2.70 10.07
C GLU A 428 10.15 2.88 11.59
N ALA A 429 9.41 1.99 12.25
CA ALA A 429 9.25 2.02 13.70
C ALA A 429 10.57 1.78 14.44
N LEU A 430 11.38 0.82 13.98
CA LEU A 430 12.72 0.55 14.53
C LEU A 430 13.69 1.73 14.28
N LEU A 431 13.63 2.32 13.08
CA LEU A 431 14.42 3.52 12.76
C LEU A 431 14.04 4.70 13.65
N ASN A 432 12.74 4.96 13.82
CA ASN A 432 12.28 6.04 14.69
C ASN A 432 12.71 5.84 16.14
N ASP A 433 12.62 4.62 16.66
CA ASP A 433 13.09 4.28 18.01
C ASP A 433 14.62 4.50 18.15
N TYR A 434 15.40 4.03 17.17
CA TYR A 434 16.85 4.25 17.15
C TYR A 434 17.21 5.73 17.17
N LEU A 435 16.60 6.54 16.30
CA LEU A 435 16.87 7.97 16.22
C LEU A 435 16.48 8.69 17.52
N LEU A 436 15.36 8.34 18.14
CA LEU A 436 14.93 8.91 19.43
C LEU A 436 15.88 8.54 20.58
N ARG A 437 16.57 7.38 20.52
CA ARG A 437 17.54 6.97 21.53
C ARG A 437 18.92 7.59 21.33
N THR A 438 19.29 7.95 20.10
CA THR A 438 20.65 8.40 19.75
C THR A 438 20.76 9.91 19.55
N ILE A 439 19.65 10.61 19.34
CA ILE A 439 19.63 12.06 19.15
C ILE A 439 19.27 12.75 20.48
N ASP A 440 20.21 13.52 21.04
CA ASP A 440 20.02 14.27 22.27
C ASP A 440 19.45 15.68 22.05
N GLU A 441 19.56 16.23 20.83
CA GLU A 441 19.07 17.57 20.51
C GLU A 441 17.54 17.65 20.60
N GLU A 442 17.04 18.42 21.57
CA GLU A 442 15.62 18.51 21.91
C GLU A 442 14.74 18.85 20.69
N ARG A 443 15.15 19.81 19.86
CA ARG A 443 14.37 20.19 18.65
C ARG A 443 14.23 19.03 17.66
N LYS A 444 15.28 18.24 17.47
CA LYS A 444 15.21 17.04 16.60
C LYS A 444 14.37 15.94 17.22
N ARG A 445 14.43 15.76 18.53
CA ARG A 445 13.54 14.82 19.24
C ARG A 445 12.07 15.19 19.08
N ILE A 446 11.74 16.47 19.26
CA ILE A 446 10.37 16.96 19.06
C ILE A 446 9.93 16.71 17.62
N TYR A 447 10.80 16.96 16.63
CA TYR A 447 10.49 16.66 15.21
C TYR A 447 10.18 15.19 15.01
N LEU A 448 11.01 14.27 15.51
CA LEU A 448 10.84 12.82 15.34
C LEU A 448 9.58 12.30 16.05
N LEU A 449 9.29 12.79 17.26
CA LEU A 449 8.05 12.46 17.97
C LEU A 449 6.82 12.95 17.20
N ASN A 450 6.86 14.18 16.70
CA ASN A 450 5.78 14.71 15.89
C ASN A 450 5.61 13.95 14.57
N HIS A 451 6.71 13.57 13.92
CA HIS A 451 6.68 12.73 12.70
C HIS A 451 5.97 11.40 12.96
N PHE A 452 6.30 10.70 14.06
CA PHE A 452 5.61 9.47 14.45
C PHE A 452 4.10 9.70 14.70
N LEU A 453 3.75 10.74 15.47
CA LEU A 453 2.36 11.03 15.83
C LEU A 453 1.52 11.43 14.59
N GLU A 454 2.10 12.19 13.67
CA GLU A 454 1.45 12.53 12.39
C GLU A 454 1.29 11.32 11.48
N GLY A 455 2.28 10.44 11.41
CA GLY A 455 2.18 9.16 10.71
C GLY A 455 1.04 8.32 11.27
N PHE A 456 0.95 8.19 12.60
CA PHE A 456 -0.14 7.48 13.26
C PHE A 456 -1.51 8.14 13.03
N ARG A 457 -1.60 9.47 13.15
CA ARG A 457 -2.82 10.22 12.87
C ARG A 457 -3.31 9.97 11.43
N GLY A 458 -2.39 10.04 10.47
CA GLY A 458 -2.71 9.89 9.04
C GLY A 458 -3.04 8.45 8.64
N THR A 459 -2.36 7.47 9.24
CA THR A 459 -2.44 6.05 8.81
C THR A 459 -3.41 5.24 9.69
N VAL A 460 -3.54 5.57 10.98
CA VAL A 460 -4.44 4.82 11.87
C VAL A 460 -5.76 5.57 12.06
N PHE A 461 -5.76 6.75 12.66
CA PHE A 461 -7.02 7.46 12.95
C PHE A 461 -7.77 7.85 11.66
N ARG A 462 -7.10 8.49 10.74
CA ARG A 462 -7.75 8.99 9.51
C ARG A 462 -8.21 7.85 8.59
N GLN A 463 -7.41 6.80 8.43
CA GLN A 463 -7.81 5.67 7.58
C GLN A 463 -8.93 4.84 8.21
N THR A 464 -9.01 4.76 9.55
CA THR A 464 -10.15 4.14 10.23
C THR A 464 -11.42 4.99 10.07
N MET A 465 -11.32 6.32 10.11
CA MET A 465 -12.44 7.21 9.78
C MET A 465 -12.95 6.96 8.35
N PHE A 466 -12.05 6.79 7.39
CA PHE A 466 -12.41 6.45 6.03
C PHE A 466 -13.07 5.08 5.93
N ALA A 467 -12.56 4.09 6.65
CA ALA A 467 -13.17 2.77 6.72
C ALA A 467 -14.59 2.85 7.32
N GLU A 468 -14.78 3.57 8.41
CA GLU A 468 -16.11 3.76 9.02
C GLU A 468 -17.08 4.44 8.06
N PHE A 469 -16.64 5.47 7.33
CA PHE A 469 -17.44 6.12 6.28
C PHE A 469 -17.78 5.15 5.14
N GLU A 470 -16.79 4.44 4.62
CA GLU A 470 -16.98 3.44 3.55
C GLU A 470 -18.02 2.40 3.94
N HIS A 471 -17.93 1.86 5.16
CA HIS A 471 -18.89 0.88 5.66
C HIS A 471 -20.30 1.47 5.78
N LEU A 472 -20.42 2.66 6.36
CA LEU A 472 -21.69 3.36 6.51
C LEU A 472 -22.42 3.55 5.17
N ILE A 473 -21.70 4.01 4.12
CA ILE A 473 -22.33 4.25 2.81
C ILE A 473 -22.68 2.97 2.06
N HIS A 474 -21.91 1.87 2.25
CA HIS A 474 -22.28 0.55 1.73
C HIS A 474 -23.54 0.00 2.40
N GLN A 475 -23.65 0.13 3.73
CA GLN A 475 -24.85 -0.28 4.48
C GLN A 475 -26.07 0.52 4.05
N LYS A 476 -25.96 1.85 3.93
CA LYS A 476 -27.06 2.69 3.43
C LYS A 476 -27.55 2.24 2.06
N ALA A 477 -26.65 2.01 1.12
CA ALA A 477 -27.02 1.52 -0.20
C ALA A 477 -27.63 0.11 -0.17
N GLN A 478 -27.14 -0.78 0.69
CA GLN A 478 -27.69 -2.13 0.90
C GLN A 478 -29.12 -2.08 1.43
N ASN A 479 -29.41 -1.09 2.29
CA ASN A 479 -30.75 -0.81 2.83
C ASN A 479 -31.64 0.02 1.89
N ASN A 480 -31.22 0.23 0.63
CA ASN A 480 -31.89 1.05 -0.37
C ASN A 480 -32.05 2.53 -0.01
N GLU A 481 -31.20 3.05 0.89
CA GLU A 481 -31.13 4.48 1.16
C GLU A 481 -30.41 5.22 0.01
N ALA A 482 -30.84 6.45 -0.28
CA ALA A 482 -30.24 7.24 -1.36
C ALA A 482 -28.88 7.83 -0.92
N LEU A 483 -27.84 7.64 -1.72
CA LEU A 483 -26.53 8.25 -1.55
C LEU A 483 -26.46 9.57 -2.35
N THR A 484 -27.16 10.59 -1.86
CA THR A 484 -27.09 11.96 -2.44
C THR A 484 -25.84 12.69 -1.96
N ALA A 485 -25.42 13.74 -2.68
CA ALA A 485 -24.30 14.58 -2.27
C ALA A 485 -24.50 15.13 -0.84
N GLU A 486 -25.72 15.54 -0.50
CA GLU A 486 -26.07 16.04 0.83
C GLU A 486 -25.93 14.96 1.91
N ALA A 487 -26.46 13.74 1.65
CA ALA A 487 -26.38 12.63 2.58
C ALA A 487 -24.92 12.19 2.83
N LEU A 488 -24.09 12.13 1.78
CA LEU A 488 -22.68 11.81 1.87
C LEU A 488 -21.90 12.87 2.63
N THR A 489 -22.12 14.15 2.30
CA THR A 489 -21.46 15.30 2.96
C THR A 489 -21.81 15.36 4.45
N LYS A 490 -23.08 15.19 4.81
CA LYS A 490 -23.52 15.19 6.20
C LYS A 490 -22.92 14.02 6.99
N ALA A 491 -22.88 12.82 6.40
CA ALA A 491 -22.31 11.65 7.04
C ALA A 491 -20.80 11.82 7.27
N TYR A 492 -20.10 12.32 6.25
CA TYR A 492 -18.65 12.53 6.34
C TYR A 492 -18.29 13.65 7.31
N TYR A 493 -19.06 14.74 7.32
CA TYR A 493 -18.89 15.84 8.27
C TYR A 493 -19.06 15.37 9.72
N ALA A 494 -20.12 14.60 10.00
CA ALA A 494 -20.36 14.06 11.34
C ALA A 494 -19.21 13.13 11.82
N LEU A 495 -18.59 12.37 10.93
CA LEU A 495 -17.40 11.58 11.27
C LEU A 495 -16.20 12.49 11.57
N ASN A 496 -16.00 13.58 10.84
CA ASN A 496 -14.94 14.53 11.18
C ASN A 496 -15.17 15.16 12.57
N GLU A 497 -16.40 15.58 12.91
CA GLU A 497 -16.71 16.06 14.27
C GLU A 497 -16.40 15.00 15.34
N LYS A 498 -16.77 13.74 15.09
CA LYS A 498 -16.51 12.64 16.01
C LYS A 498 -15.02 12.38 16.21
N TYR A 499 -14.25 12.30 15.12
CA TYR A 499 -12.81 11.93 15.17
C TYR A 499 -11.93 13.07 15.65
N PHE A 500 -12.18 14.30 15.20
CA PHE A 500 -11.32 15.44 15.54
C PHE A 500 -11.80 16.19 16.79
N GLY A 501 -13.06 15.99 17.21
CA GLY A 501 -13.65 16.72 18.34
C GLY A 501 -13.97 18.18 17.98
N ILE A 502 -14.84 18.80 18.78
CA ILE A 502 -15.29 20.18 18.57
C ILE A 502 -14.84 21.15 19.69
N GLU A 503 -14.16 20.62 20.70
CA GLU A 503 -13.72 21.45 21.85
C GLU A 503 -12.52 22.32 21.50
N GLU A 504 -11.47 21.71 20.94
CA GLU A 504 -10.21 22.38 20.61
C GLU A 504 -10.11 22.78 19.12
N MET A 505 -11.07 22.37 18.30
CA MET A 505 -11.01 22.50 16.85
C MET A 505 -12.34 22.99 16.28
N ILE A 506 -12.26 23.80 15.23
CA ILE A 506 -13.38 24.09 14.34
C ILE A 506 -13.30 23.10 13.19
N VAL A 507 -14.33 22.26 13.09
CA VAL A 507 -14.50 21.39 11.92
C VAL A 507 -15.18 22.23 10.85
N ASP A 508 -14.40 22.71 9.88
CA ASP A 508 -14.90 23.54 8.78
C ASP A 508 -15.91 22.76 7.92
N GLU A 509 -17.04 23.39 7.56
CA GLU A 509 -18.12 22.70 6.82
C GLU A 509 -17.64 22.11 5.49
N GLU A 510 -16.66 22.74 4.85
CA GLU A 510 -16.08 22.35 3.58
C GLU A 510 -15.45 20.95 3.64
N ILE A 511 -14.92 20.53 4.80
CA ILE A 511 -14.33 19.19 4.96
C ILE A 511 -15.35 18.08 4.72
N GLY A 512 -16.63 18.39 4.91
CA GLY A 512 -17.72 17.46 4.59
C GLY A 512 -17.69 16.97 3.14
N LEU A 513 -17.03 17.69 2.23
CA LEU A 513 -16.85 17.31 0.82
C LEU A 513 -15.59 16.46 0.56
N GLU A 514 -14.77 16.17 1.56
CA GLU A 514 -13.51 15.43 1.36
C GLU A 514 -13.73 14.04 0.74
N TRP A 515 -14.85 13.38 1.01
CA TRP A 515 -15.19 12.10 0.39
C TRP A 515 -15.12 12.13 -1.14
N ALA A 516 -15.39 13.29 -1.75
CA ALA A 516 -15.40 13.45 -3.21
C ALA A 516 -14.01 13.37 -3.85
N ARG A 517 -12.93 13.57 -3.07
CA ARG A 517 -11.55 13.56 -3.56
C ARG A 517 -10.75 12.31 -3.21
N ILE A 518 -11.34 11.34 -2.52
CA ILE A 518 -10.63 10.15 -2.03
C ILE A 518 -10.83 8.99 -3.01
N PRO A 519 -9.83 8.64 -3.85
CA PRO A 519 -9.95 7.58 -4.85
C PRO A 519 -10.14 6.19 -4.19
N HIS A 520 -9.65 6.02 -2.96
CA HIS A 520 -9.74 4.75 -2.24
C HIS A 520 -11.16 4.26 -2.00
N PHE A 521 -12.16 5.14 -1.97
CA PHE A 521 -13.57 4.73 -1.85
C PHE A 521 -14.12 3.98 -3.08
N TYR A 522 -13.32 3.94 -4.16
CA TYR A 522 -13.61 3.12 -5.35
C TYR A 522 -12.96 1.74 -5.29
N TYR A 523 -12.10 1.44 -4.29
CA TYR A 523 -11.32 0.20 -4.17
C TYR A 523 -11.93 -0.86 -3.24
N ASN A 524 -13.18 -0.72 -2.89
CA ASN A 524 -14.01 -1.71 -2.17
C ASN A 524 -13.35 -2.32 -0.93
N TYR A 525 -13.49 -1.64 0.20
CA TYR A 525 -12.93 -2.04 1.50
C TYR A 525 -11.41 -2.24 1.49
N TYR A 526 -10.71 -1.28 0.92
CA TYR A 526 -9.25 -1.29 0.89
C TYR A 526 -8.60 -0.57 2.09
N VAL A 527 -9.15 0.58 2.50
CA VAL A 527 -8.46 1.54 3.37
C VAL A 527 -8.19 1.03 4.80
N TYR A 528 -8.99 0.11 5.33
CA TYR A 528 -8.79 -0.43 6.67
C TYR A 528 -7.44 -1.13 6.82
N GLN A 529 -6.88 -1.64 5.73
CA GLN A 529 -5.61 -2.37 5.71
C GLN A 529 -4.41 -1.49 6.10
N TYR A 530 -4.49 -0.20 5.89
CA TYR A 530 -3.48 0.74 6.37
C TYR A 530 -3.39 0.73 7.90
N ALA A 531 -4.53 0.86 8.57
CA ALA A 531 -4.58 0.92 10.04
C ALA A 531 -4.27 -0.43 10.68
N THR A 532 -4.75 -1.55 10.11
CA THR A 532 -4.42 -2.89 10.60
C THR A 532 -2.95 -3.22 10.38
N GLY A 533 -2.40 -2.90 9.23
CA GLY A 533 -0.98 -3.11 8.91
C GLY A 533 -0.06 -2.31 9.84
N TYR A 534 -0.38 -1.03 10.06
CA TYR A 534 0.37 -0.17 11.00
C TYR A 534 0.31 -0.70 12.44
N SER A 535 -0.87 -1.14 12.89
CA SER A 535 -1.04 -1.71 14.22
C SER A 535 -0.25 -3.01 14.40
N ALA A 536 -0.30 -3.89 13.41
CA ALA A 536 0.49 -5.13 13.41
C ALA A 536 2.01 -4.85 13.43
N ALA A 537 2.48 -3.91 12.60
CA ALA A 537 3.88 -3.50 12.56
C ALA A 537 4.35 -2.90 13.89
N THR A 538 3.50 -2.07 14.53
CA THR A 538 3.79 -1.50 15.84
C THR A 538 3.93 -2.60 16.90
N ALA A 539 3.02 -3.57 16.92
CA ALA A 539 3.09 -4.69 17.86
C ALA A 539 4.35 -5.54 17.65
N LEU A 540 4.70 -5.84 16.38
CA LEU A 540 5.92 -6.60 16.04
C LEU A 540 7.19 -5.85 16.44
N SER A 541 7.29 -4.57 16.10
CA SER A 541 8.48 -3.75 16.45
C SER A 541 8.65 -3.61 17.95
N GLN A 542 7.56 -3.43 18.72
CA GLN A 542 7.62 -3.44 20.18
C GLN A 542 8.06 -4.79 20.74
N GLY A 543 7.55 -5.91 20.22
CA GLY A 543 8.01 -7.25 20.58
C GLY A 543 9.50 -7.44 20.32
N ILE A 544 10.01 -7.01 19.16
CA ILE A 544 11.44 -7.07 18.81
C ILE A 544 12.29 -6.29 19.81
N LEU A 545 11.87 -5.09 20.19
CA LEU A 545 12.60 -4.21 21.10
C LEU A 545 12.55 -4.68 22.56
N THR A 546 11.49 -5.35 22.99
CA THR A 546 11.28 -5.72 24.41
C THR A 546 11.61 -7.18 24.72
N GLU A 547 11.28 -8.11 23.82
CA GLU A 547 11.48 -9.55 24.01
C GLU A 547 12.78 -10.04 23.33
N GLY A 548 13.31 -9.29 22.38
CA GLY A 548 14.56 -9.60 21.69
C GLY A 548 14.47 -10.85 20.80
N LYS A 549 15.46 -11.74 20.93
CA LYS A 549 15.65 -12.88 20.01
C LYS A 549 14.39 -13.73 19.76
N PRO A 550 13.55 -14.11 20.74
CA PRO A 550 12.35 -14.90 20.47
C PRO A 550 11.33 -14.20 19.54
N ALA A 551 11.17 -12.88 19.70
CA ALA A 551 10.30 -12.11 18.81
C ALA A 551 10.91 -11.95 17.41
N VAL A 552 12.22 -11.77 17.31
CA VAL A 552 12.95 -11.71 16.03
C VAL A 552 12.80 -13.02 15.26
N GLU A 553 12.93 -14.19 15.90
CA GLU A 553 12.76 -15.49 15.24
C GLU A 553 11.35 -15.63 14.64
N LYS A 554 10.31 -15.23 15.38
CA LYS A 554 8.91 -15.23 14.87
C LYS A 554 8.74 -14.24 13.72
N TYR A 555 9.34 -13.05 13.82
CA TYR A 555 9.30 -12.05 12.77
C TYR A 555 9.98 -12.55 11.48
N LEU A 556 11.14 -13.21 11.58
CA LEU A 556 11.81 -13.80 10.42
C LEU A 556 10.96 -14.92 9.79
N GLN A 557 10.26 -15.74 10.60
CA GLN A 557 9.30 -16.72 10.09
C GLN A 557 8.14 -16.05 9.33
N PHE A 558 7.64 -14.92 9.81
CA PHE A 558 6.65 -14.10 9.11
C PHE A 558 7.16 -13.66 7.73
N LEU A 559 8.39 -13.12 7.64
CA LEU A 559 8.99 -12.69 6.38
C LEU A 559 9.20 -13.85 5.39
N GLN A 560 9.38 -15.08 5.91
CA GLN A 560 9.60 -16.30 5.11
C GLN A 560 8.30 -16.96 4.65
N ALA A 561 7.16 -16.59 5.24
CA ALA A 561 5.92 -17.32 5.04
C ALA A 561 5.32 -17.14 3.63
N GLY A 562 5.49 -15.97 3.02
CA GLY A 562 4.82 -15.65 1.76
C GLY A 562 3.31 -15.83 1.85
N SER A 563 2.72 -16.47 0.83
CA SER A 563 1.31 -16.87 0.81
C SER A 563 1.10 -18.37 1.07
N SER A 564 2.00 -19.01 1.85
CA SER A 564 1.85 -20.43 2.21
C SER A 564 0.76 -20.69 3.26
N ASP A 565 0.17 -19.63 3.80
CA ASP A 565 -0.99 -19.64 4.70
C ASP A 565 -1.75 -18.32 4.55
N TYR A 566 -2.96 -18.25 5.10
CA TYR A 566 -3.74 -17.01 5.09
C TYR A 566 -3.09 -15.91 5.94
N PRO A 567 -3.23 -14.62 5.57
CA PRO A 567 -2.50 -13.52 6.21
C PRO A 567 -2.75 -13.38 7.72
N ILE A 568 -3.96 -13.70 8.20
CA ILE A 568 -4.26 -13.72 9.64
C ILE A 568 -3.44 -14.78 10.36
N GLN A 569 -3.39 -16.01 9.82
CA GLN A 569 -2.61 -17.11 10.40
C GLN A 569 -1.10 -16.83 10.35
N VAL A 570 -0.62 -16.19 9.28
CA VAL A 570 0.78 -15.76 9.16
C VAL A 570 1.14 -14.76 10.27
N LEU A 571 0.28 -13.77 10.53
CA LEU A 571 0.49 -12.82 11.62
C LEU A 571 0.36 -13.46 13.02
N GLN A 572 -0.59 -14.38 13.21
CA GLN A 572 -0.75 -15.11 14.47
C GLN A 572 0.52 -15.92 14.82
N LYS A 573 1.14 -16.58 13.84
CA LYS A 573 2.42 -17.28 14.01
C LYS A 573 3.55 -16.32 14.40
N ALA A 574 3.50 -15.08 13.94
CA ALA A 574 4.41 -14.01 14.34
C ALA A 574 4.11 -13.44 15.74
N GLY A 575 3.02 -13.87 16.38
CA GLY A 575 2.60 -13.42 17.71
C GLY A 575 1.59 -12.25 17.70
N VAL A 576 1.07 -11.87 16.53
CA VAL A 576 0.10 -10.77 16.38
C VAL A 576 -1.24 -11.32 15.90
N ASP A 577 -2.24 -11.32 16.76
CA ASP A 577 -3.58 -11.78 16.44
C ASP A 577 -4.51 -10.60 16.13
N MET A 578 -4.68 -10.30 14.83
CA MET A 578 -5.55 -9.23 14.35
C MET A 578 -7.05 -9.53 14.50
N THR A 579 -7.44 -10.76 14.85
CA THR A 579 -8.85 -11.07 15.18
C THR A 579 -9.25 -10.56 16.56
N SER A 580 -8.29 -10.09 17.36
CA SER A 580 -8.49 -9.47 18.66
C SER A 580 -8.24 -7.97 18.62
N LYS A 581 -8.78 -7.23 19.60
CA LYS A 581 -8.50 -5.78 19.77
C LYS A 581 -7.05 -5.48 20.21
N LYS A 582 -6.34 -6.49 20.76
CA LYS A 582 -5.07 -6.31 21.46
C LYS A 582 -4.00 -5.56 20.63
N PRO A 583 -3.69 -5.92 19.37
CA PRO A 583 -2.64 -5.21 18.62
C PRO A 583 -2.96 -3.73 18.39
N ILE A 584 -4.24 -3.40 18.21
CA ILE A 584 -4.69 -2.01 18.00
C ILE A 584 -4.58 -1.21 19.30
N VAL A 585 -4.98 -1.80 20.43
CA VAL A 585 -4.82 -1.19 21.77
C VAL A 585 -3.36 -0.94 22.09
N GLU A 586 -2.48 -1.89 21.80
CA GLU A 586 -1.02 -1.75 21.99
C GLU A 586 -0.45 -0.62 21.12
N ALA A 587 -0.88 -0.50 19.87
CA ALA A 587 -0.49 0.61 18.99
C ALA A 587 -0.97 1.96 19.55
N CYS A 588 -2.20 2.05 20.04
CA CYS A 588 -2.72 3.25 20.68
C CYS A 588 -1.94 3.62 21.96
N LYS A 589 -1.47 2.62 22.72
CA LYS A 589 -0.61 2.85 23.89
C LYS A 589 0.74 3.45 23.50
N VAL A 590 1.39 2.94 22.45
CA VAL A 590 2.63 3.53 21.92
C VAL A 590 2.41 4.99 21.51
N PHE A 591 1.28 5.29 20.84
CA PHE A 591 0.91 6.67 20.53
C PHE A 591 0.79 7.53 21.79
N ALA A 592 0.11 7.05 22.82
CA ALA A 592 -0.06 7.77 24.09
C ALA A 592 1.27 8.04 24.79
N ASP A 593 2.19 7.07 24.78
CA ASP A 593 3.51 7.21 25.39
C ASP A 593 4.35 8.27 24.65
N LYS A 594 4.38 8.23 23.31
CA LYS A 594 5.07 9.22 22.47
C LYS A 594 4.46 10.62 22.60
N LEU A 595 3.12 10.71 22.70
CA LEU A 595 2.42 11.97 22.96
C LEU A 595 2.82 12.55 24.33
N THR A 596 2.90 11.74 25.36
CA THR A 596 3.32 12.17 26.70
C THR A 596 4.76 12.70 26.70
N GLU A 597 5.65 12.04 25.94
CA GLU A 597 7.03 12.52 25.77
C GLU A 597 7.07 13.86 25.04
N LEU A 598 6.28 14.01 23.95
CA LEU A 598 6.20 15.27 23.20
C LEU A 598 5.66 16.42 24.05
N GLU A 599 4.61 16.18 24.84
CA GLU A 599 4.06 17.18 25.77
C GLU A 599 5.11 17.67 26.74
N ARG A 600 5.90 16.76 27.33
CA ARG A 600 6.96 17.12 28.29
C ARG A 600 8.04 18.01 27.68
N LEU A 601 8.35 17.85 26.38
CA LEU A 601 9.36 18.66 25.69
C LEU A 601 8.80 20.02 25.22
N LEU A 602 7.48 20.15 25.06
CA LEU A 602 6.83 21.37 24.55
C LEU A 602 6.15 22.23 25.62
N THR A 603 6.07 21.72 26.86
CA THR A 603 5.39 22.42 27.99
C THR A 603 6.31 22.61 29.19
#